data_b55397e79fa962a16e9305b588cc2beb
#
_entry.id   b55397e79fa962a16e9305b588cc2beb
#
_cell.length_a   1.000
_cell.length_b   1.000
_cell.length_c   1.000
_cell.angle_alpha   90.00
_cell.angle_beta   90.00
_cell.angle_gamma   90.00
#
_symmetry.space_group_name_H-M   'P 1'
#
loop_
_entity.id
_entity.type
_entity.pdbx_description
1 polymer ?
#
loop_
_entity_poly.entity_id
_entity_poly.type
_entity_poly.pdbx_seq_one_letter_code
_entity_poly.pdbx_strand_id
1 'polypeptide(L)'
;MKATVPSNIPVSNNFIPRNHLKTQSNMEKVERWSESKQMKLNLKKTKNICFNFTRDKQFSTDIKLNNESIETVNETKLLGTIISDDLKWNKNTDNIVKETNKRMQLLHKASKFTNNTRDLKQIYMLQIRSKLDQSAVVWHSSLSQKNRNDLERVQKSAVRCILKKRYKNSIDVSLNCYVSQLCTVENYASSIKS
;
A
#
# COMPACT_ATOMS: atom_id res chain seq x y z
N MET A 1 -57.94 -29.82 -18.41
CA MET A 1 -57.29 -29.49 -17.12
C MET A 1 -55.81 -29.33 -17.38
N LYS A 2 -55.30 -28.09 -17.39
CA LYS A 2 -53.87 -27.77 -17.54
C LYS A 2 -53.30 -27.65 -16.16
N ALA A 3 -52.29 -28.49 -15.81
CA ALA A 3 -51.56 -28.40 -14.58
C ALA A 3 -50.55 -27.24 -14.67
N THR A 4 -50.75 -26.20 -13.86
CA THR A 4 -49.82 -25.11 -13.66
C THR A 4 -48.70 -25.58 -12.75
N VAL A 5 -47.46 -25.58 -13.25
CA VAL A 5 -46.24 -25.83 -12.49
C VAL A 5 -45.91 -24.55 -11.69
N PRO A 6 -45.70 -24.59 -10.37
CA PRO A 6 -45.31 -23.44 -9.61
C PRO A 6 -43.83 -23.12 -9.88
N SER A 7 -43.59 -21.99 -10.52
CA SER A 7 -42.27 -21.39 -10.68
C SER A 7 -41.92 -20.60 -9.41
N ASN A 8 -41.25 -21.21 -8.42
CA ASN A 8 -40.47 -20.50 -7.44
C ASN A 8 -39.70 -21.51 -6.58
N ILE A 9 -38.57 -21.97 -7.11
CA ILE A 9 -37.51 -22.56 -6.29
C ILE A 9 -36.52 -21.43 -6.13
N PRO A 10 -36.29 -20.90 -4.93
CA PRO A 10 -35.16 -19.98 -4.71
C PRO A 10 -33.89 -20.81 -4.84
N VAL A 11 -33.19 -20.66 -5.96
CA VAL A 11 -31.83 -21.18 -6.12
C VAL A 11 -30.92 -20.28 -5.28
N SER A 12 -30.85 -20.55 -4.01
CA SER A 12 -29.77 -20.05 -3.16
C SER A 12 -28.50 -20.84 -3.50
N ASN A 13 -27.89 -20.51 -4.64
CA ASN A 13 -26.54 -20.95 -4.93
C ASN A 13 -25.57 -20.23 -3.97
N ASN A 14 -25.55 -20.64 -2.71
CA ASN A 14 -24.45 -20.38 -1.79
C ASN A 14 -23.26 -21.21 -2.25
N PHE A 15 -22.63 -20.77 -3.35
CA PHE A 15 -21.33 -21.27 -3.76
C PHE A 15 -20.31 -20.79 -2.71
N ILE A 16 -20.04 -21.65 -1.72
CA ILE A 16 -18.97 -21.43 -0.75
C ILE A 16 -17.66 -21.76 -1.47
N PRO A 17 -16.80 -20.76 -1.76
CA PRO A 17 -15.54 -21.04 -2.44
C PRO A 17 -14.70 -22.01 -1.59
N ARG A 18 -14.04 -22.97 -2.22
CA ARG A 18 -13.14 -23.92 -1.51
C ARG A 18 -12.11 -23.19 -0.61
N ASN A 19 -11.73 -21.99 -0.99
CA ASN A 19 -10.80 -21.14 -0.22
C ASN A 19 -11.39 -20.66 1.10
N HIS A 20 -12.70 -20.48 1.22
CA HIS A 20 -13.37 -20.05 2.46
C HIS A 20 -13.17 -21.07 3.59
N LEU A 21 -13.47 -22.36 3.34
CA LEU A 21 -13.32 -23.43 4.33
C LEU A 21 -11.86 -23.54 4.81
N LYS A 22 -10.91 -23.40 3.87
CA LYS A 22 -9.48 -23.42 4.21
C LYS A 22 -9.08 -22.21 5.06
N THR A 23 -9.63 -21.04 4.76
CA THR A 23 -9.34 -19.80 5.52
C THR A 23 -9.92 -19.90 6.93
N GLN A 24 -11.16 -20.39 7.09
CA GLN A 24 -11.76 -20.59 8.41
C GLN A 24 -10.97 -21.60 9.23
N SER A 25 -10.57 -22.74 8.65
CA SER A 25 -9.74 -23.75 9.34
C SER A 25 -8.37 -23.18 9.77
N ASN A 26 -7.77 -22.32 8.95
CA ASN A 26 -6.53 -21.65 9.34
C ASN A 26 -6.75 -20.65 10.48
N MET A 27 -7.91 -19.97 10.50
CA MET A 27 -8.27 -19.05 11.58
C MET A 27 -8.39 -19.75 12.92
N GLU A 28 -9.04 -20.93 12.94
CA GLU A 28 -9.14 -21.78 14.12
C GLU A 28 -7.77 -22.26 14.64
N LYS A 29 -6.80 -22.47 13.73
CA LYS A 29 -5.42 -22.77 14.13
C LYS A 29 -4.74 -21.57 14.80
N VAL A 30 -4.99 -20.37 14.29
CA VAL A 30 -4.46 -19.13 14.89
C VAL A 30 -5.08 -18.87 16.26
N GLU A 31 -6.38 -19.15 16.44
CA GLU A 31 -7.07 -19.07 17.75
C GLU A 31 -6.40 -19.99 18.76
N ARG A 32 -6.29 -21.28 18.44
CA ARG A 32 -5.64 -22.27 19.32
C ARG A 32 -4.19 -21.92 19.66
N TRP A 33 -3.44 -21.40 18.66
CA TRP A 33 -2.08 -20.95 18.89
C TRP A 33 -2.05 -19.73 19.83
N SER A 34 -2.93 -18.75 19.66
CA SER A 34 -2.99 -17.57 20.51
C SER A 34 -3.35 -17.93 21.96
N GLU A 35 -4.29 -18.85 22.16
CA GLU A 35 -4.65 -19.40 23.48
C GLU A 35 -3.46 -20.09 24.15
N SER A 36 -2.73 -20.94 23.39
CA SER A 36 -1.54 -21.64 23.90
C SER A 36 -0.42 -20.69 24.35
N LYS A 37 -0.40 -19.47 23.78
CA LYS A 37 0.56 -18.39 24.12
C LYS A 37 -0.01 -17.36 25.09
N GLN A 38 -1.22 -17.58 25.63
CA GLN A 38 -1.93 -16.65 26.52
C GLN A 38 -2.10 -15.25 25.90
N MET A 39 -2.21 -15.17 24.57
CA MET A 39 -2.42 -13.93 23.83
C MET A 39 -3.88 -13.80 23.42
N LYS A 40 -4.45 -12.61 23.57
CA LYS A 40 -5.82 -12.32 23.13
C LYS A 40 -5.83 -11.64 21.77
N LEU A 41 -6.49 -12.27 20.79
CA LEU A 41 -6.71 -11.66 19.48
C LEU A 41 -7.70 -10.50 19.59
N ASN A 42 -7.41 -9.40 18.89
CA ASN A 42 -8.26 -8.21 18.91
C ASN A 42 -9.17 -8.19 17.69
N LEU A 43 -10.43 -8.59 17.87
CA LEU A 43 -11.42 -8.66 16.79
C LEU A 43 -11.63 -7.30 16.10
N LYS A 44 -11.68 -6.19 16.85
CA LYS A 44 -11.89 -4.85 16.28
C LYS A 44 -10.77 -4.41 15.35
N LYS A 45 -9.56 -4.94 15.55
CA LYS A 45 -8.39 -4.65 14.69
C LYS A 45 -8.17 -5.71 13.61
N THR A 46 -8.83 -6.84 13.70
CA THR A 46 -8.75 -7.92 12.70
C THR A 46 -9.70 -7.58 11.56
N LYS A 47 -9.20 -7.57 10.34
CA LYS A 47 -9.98 -7.27 9.14
C LYS A 47 -9.81 -8.39 8.13
N ASN A 48 -10.88 -8.71 7.43
CA ASN A 48 -10.85 -9.62 6.30
C ASN A 48 -10.82 -8.79 5.00
N ILE A 49 -9.89 -9.09 4.10
CA ILE A 49 -9.85 -8.50 2.77
C ILE A 49 -9.87 -9.64 1.75
N CYS A 50 -10.80 -9.57 0.82
CA CYS A 50 -10.97 -10.59 -0.20
C CYS A 50 -10.42 -10.10 -1.54
N PHE A 51 -9.34 -10.72 -2.03
CA PHE A 51 -8.78 -10.42 -3.34
C PHE A 51 -9.51 -11.22 -4.41
N ASN A 52 -10.30 -10.55 -5.22
CA ASN A 52 -11.04 -11.17 -6.30
C ASN A 52 -10.60 -10.62 -7.66
N PHE A 53 -10.03 -11.49 -8.49
CA PHE A 53 -9.57 -11.16 -9.84
C PHE A 53 -10.59 -11.53 -10.93
N THR A 54 -11.75 -12.07 -10.54
CA THR A 54 -12.84 -12.37 -11.48
C THR A 54 -13.78 -11.18 -11.62
N ARG A 55 -14.59 -11.18 -12.70
CA ARG A 55 -15.57 -10.13 -12.94
C ARG A 55 -16.74 -10.15 -11.95
N ASP A 56 -17.02 -11.32 -11.36
CA ASP A 56 -18.11 -11.52 -10.40
C ASP A 56 -17.66 -11.10 -9.01
N LYS A 57 -18.10 -9.94 -8.56
CA LYS A 57 -17.71 -9.33 -7.28
C LYS A 57 -18.45 -9.89 -6.05
N GLN A 58 -19.31 -10.89 -6.21
CA GLN A 58 -20.13 -11.42 -5.12
C GLN A 58 -19.45 -12.59 -4.39
N PHE A 59 -18.37 -12.31 -3.64
CA PHE A 59 -17.87 -13.24 -2.63
C PHE A 59 -17.95 -12.57 -1.26
N SER A 60 -19.07 -12.80 -0.58
CA SER A 60 -19.14 -12.54 0.86
C SER A 60 -18.57 -13.76 1.58
N THR A 61 -17.39 -13.64 2.16
CA THR A 61 -16.81 -14.66 3.02
C THR A 61 -17.01 -14.22 4.47
N ASP A 62 -17.97 -14.84 5.15
CA ASP A 62 -18.20 -14.62 6.58
C ASP A 62 -17.18 -15.46 7.37
N ILE A 63 -16.03 -14.89 7.67
CA ILE A 63 -14.98 -15.51 8.48
C ILE A 63 -15.24 -15.16 9.95
N LYS A 64 -15.19 -16.15 10.82
CA LYS A 64 -15.43 -15.99 12.25
C LYS A 64 -14.14 -16.16 13.04
N LEU A 65 -14.01 -15.35 14.09
CA LEU A 65 -12.95 -15.38 15.09
C LEU A 65 -13.64 -15.41 16.47
N ASN A 66 -13.40 -16.46 17.28
CA ASN A 66 -14.08 -16.69 18.56
C ASN A 66 -15.62 -16.63 18.44
N ASN A 67 -16.18 -17.23 17.40
CA ASN A 67 -17.63 -17.21 17.07
C ASN A 67 -18.20 -15.83 16.68
N GLU A 68 -17.41 -14.78 16.63
CA GLU A 68 -17.81 -13.46 16.15
C GLU A 68 -17.35 -13.24 14.69
N SER A 69 -18.19 -12.62 13.87
CA SER A 69 -17.89 -12.33 12.47
C SER A 69 -16.83 -11.24 12.34
N ILE A 70 -15.82 -11.46 11.50
CA ILE A 70 -14.78 -10.49 11.19
C ILE A 70 -15.29 -9.53 10.10
N GLU A 71 -15.10 -8.23 10.32
CA GLU A 71 -15.46 -7.22 9.34
C GLU A 71 -14.69 -7.40 8.02
N THR A 72 -15.43 -7.59 6.92
CA THR A 72 -14.85 -7.62 5.58
C THR A 72 -14.77 -6.20 5.03
N VAL A 73 -13.57 -5.82 4.58
CA VAL A 73 -13.27 -4.48 4.08
C VAL A 73 -12.67 -4.55 2.69
N ASN A 74 -12.92 -3.51 1.88
CA ASN A 74 -12.33 -3.39 0.54
C ASN A 74 -10.90 -2.83 0.57
N GLU A 75 -10.52 -2.20 1.68
CA GLU A 75 -9.18 -1.67 1.89
C GLU A 75 -8.79 -1.69 3.36
N THR A 76 -7.51 -1.86 3.60
CA THR A 76 -6.95 -1.81 4.96
C THR A 76 -5.56 -1.23 4.97
N LYS A 77 -5.16 -0.65 6.10
CA LYS A 77 -3.81 -0.14 6.29
C LYS A 77 -2.99 -1.14 7.10
N LEU A 78 -2.01 -1.76 6.46
CA LEU A 78 -1.09 -2.71 7.09
C LEU A 78 0.33 -2.12 7.12
N LEU A 79 0.91 -1.99 8.31
CA LEU A 79 2.27 -1.45 8.52
C LEU A 79 2.52 -0.11 7.78
N GLY A 80 1.47 0.71 7.69
CA GLY A 80 1.56 2.02 7.04
C GLY A 80 1.30 2.01 5.52
N THR A 81 1.14 0.83 4.91
CA THR A 81 0.81 0.64 3.49
C THR A 81 -0.68 0.38 3.35
N ILE A 82 -1.34 1.06 2.42
CA ILE A 82 -2.76 0.85 2.12
C ILE A 82 -2.86 -0.24 1.06
N ILE A 83 -3.56 -1.33 1.40
CA ILE A 83 -3.83 -2.46 0.52
C ILE A 83 -5.32 -2.41 0.17
N SER A 84 -5.65 -2.47 -1.11
CA SER A 84 -7.02 -2.57 -1.63
C SER A 84 -7.29 -3.94 -2.22
N ASP A 85 -8.57 -4.34 -2.27
CA ASP A 85 -9.07 -5.62 -2.78
C ASP A 85 -8.71 -5.87 -4.26
N ASP A 86 -8.50 -4.80 -5.03
CA ASP A 86 -8.09 -4.85 -6.43
C ASP A 86 -6.56 -4.83 -6.65
N LEU A 87 -5.77 -4.78 -5.56
CA LEU A 87 -4.31 -4.63 -5.57
C LEU A 87 -3.80 -3.46 -6.43
N LYS A 88 -4.65 -2.47 -6.69
CA LYS A 88 -4.20 -1.22 -7.30
C LYS A 88 -3.63 -0.30 -6.23
N TRP A 89 -2.45 0.19 -6.47
CA TRP A 89 -1.69 0.98 -5.50
C TRP A 89 -1.99 2.48 -5.55
N ASN A 90 -3.06 2.90 -6.25
CA ASN A 90 -3.41 4.31 -6.41
C ASN A 90 -3.62 5.00 -5.06
N LYS A 91 -4.44 4.42 -4.18
CA LYS A 91 -4.74 4.98 -2.85
C LYS A 91 -3.49 5.02 -1.96
N ASN A 92 -2.64 4.00 -2.04
CA ASN A 92 -1.37 3.98 -1.32
C ASN A 92 -0.44 5.08 -1.81
N THR A 93 -0.30 5.23 -3.13
CA THR A 93 0.54 6.27 -3.75
C THR A 93 0.05 7.66 -3.40
N ASP A 94 -1.27 7.92 -3.49
CA ASP A 94 -1.87 9.19 -3.12
C ASP A 94 -1.60 9.53 -1.65
N ASN A 95 -1.71 8.53 -0.76
CA ASN A 95 -1.39 8.71 0.66
C ASN A 95 0.10 9.01 0.88
N ILE A 96 1.00 8.29 0.21
CA ILE A 96 2.45 8.53 0.29
C ILE A 96 2.77 9.94 -0.20
N VAL A 97 2.26 10.36 -1.36
CA VAL A 97 2.47 11.70 -1.93
C VAL A 97 1.95 12.78 -0.97
N LYS A 98 0.75 12.59 -0.40
CA LYS A 98 0.15 13.51 0.57
C LYS A 98 1.01 13.66 1.83
N GLU A 99 1.43 12.55 2.42
CA GLU A 99 2.28 12.55 3.62
C GLU A 99 3.67 13.13 3.33
N THR A 100 4.24 12.82 2.18
CA THR A 100 5.54 13.35 1.77
C THR A 100 5.48 14.85 1.50
N ASN A 101 4.41 15.35 0.89
CA ASN A 101 4.21 16.79 0.69
C ASN A 101 4.10 17.56 2.01
N LYS A 102 3.48 16.99 3.05
CA LYS A 102 3.49 17.58 4.38
C LYS A 102 4.91 17.69 4.95
N ARG A 103 5.73 16.66 4.76
CA ARG A 103 7.13 16.65 5.22
C ARG A 103 8.02 17.55 4.37
N MET A 104 7.66 17.78 3.11
CA MET A 104 8.34 18.75 2.23
C MET A 104 8.32 20.16 2.80
N GLN A 105 7.26 20.54 3.52
CA GLN A 105 7.18 21.85 4.18
C GLN A 105 8.30 22.04 5.21
N LEU A 106 8.70 20.97 5.92
CA LEU A 106 9.84 21.02 6.83
C LEU A 106 11.14 21.32 6.08
N LEU A 107 11.38 20.62 4.95
CA LEU A 107 12.54 20.87 4.11
C LEU A 107 12.57 22.30 3.58
N HIS A 108 11.42 22.83 3.13
CA HIS A 108 11.30 24.22 2.69
C HIS A 108 11.59 25.24 3.81
N LYS A 109 11.09 24.98 5.03
CA LYS A 109 11.41 25.81 6.19
C LYS A 109 12.91 25.76 6.50
N ALA A 110 13.48 24.56 6.60
CA ALA A 110 14.91 24.40 6.87
C ALA A 110 15.79 25.09 5.83
N SER A 111 15.41 25.04 4.54
CA SER A 111 16.16 25.70 3.46
C SER A 111 16.20 27.23 3.54
N LYS A 112 15.32 27.85 4.35
CA LYS A 112 15.36 29.30 4.62
C LYS A 112 16.41 29.66 5.66
N PHE A 113 16.69 28.75 6.60
CA PHE A 113 17.61 28.98 7.72
C PHE A 113 19.04 28.52 7.45
N THR A 114 19.20 27.47 6.62
CA THR A 114 20.52 26.95 6.27
C THR A 114 20.79 26.94 4.78
N ASN A 115 22.03 27.27 4.40
CA ASN A 115 22.56 27.16 3.05
C ASN A 115 23.36 25.87 2.86
N ASN A 116 23.55 25.10 3.93
CA ASN A 116 24.34 23.89 3.91
C ASN A 116 23.54 22.75 3.20
N THR A 117 23.99 22.40 2.01
CA THR A 117 23.38 21.32 1.20
C THR A 117 23.43 19.96 1.91
N ARG A 118 24.45 19.73 2.75
CA ARG A 118 24.62 18.47 3.49
C ARG A 118 23.49 18.28 4.50
N ASP A 119 23.16 19.33 5.27
CA ASP A 119 22.10 19.28 6.28
C ASP A 119 20.73 19.10 5.61
N LEU A 120 20.46 19.83 4.52
CA LEU A 120 19.23 19.69 3.76
C LEU A 120 19.07 18.30 3.14
N LYS A 121 20.18 17.71 2.65
CA LYS A 121 20.20 16.32 2.16
C LYS A 121 19.89 15.34 3.29
N GLN A 122 20.41 15.55 4.49
CA GLN A 122 20.13 14.69 5.63
C GLN A 122 18.66 14.76 6.03
N ILE A 123 18.06 15.95 6.09
CA ILE A 123 16.62 16.12 6.32
C ILE A 123 15.79 15.39 5.25
N TYR A 124 16.17 15.52 3.98
CA TYR A 124 15.51 14.81 2.88
C TYR A 124 15.56 13.30 3.09
N MET A 125 16.73 12.73 3.36
CA MET A 125 16.89 11.28 3.54
C MET A 125 16.06 10.75 4.71
N LEU A 126 16.08 11.45 5.84
CA LEU A 126 15.39 11.01 7.06
C LEU A 126 13.87 11.20 6.98
N GLN A 127 13.39 12.29 6.40
CA GLN A 127 11.97 12.65 6.47
C GLN A 127 11.19 12.31 5.20
N ILE A 128 11.77 12.49 4.04
CA ILE A 128 11.09 12.34 2.76
C ILE A 128 11.37 10.99 2.15
N ARG A 129 12.64 10.66 1.97
CA ARG A 129 13.07 9.43 1.34
C ARG A 129 12.59 8.19 2.11
N SER A 130 12.76 8.18 3.44
CA SER A 130 12.28 7.09 4.28
C SER A 130 10.79 6.77 4.09
N LYS A 131 9.97 7.81 3.80
CA LYS A 131 8.54 7.63 3.54
C LYS A 131 8.26 7.09 2.13
N LEU A 132 9.02 7.51 1.14
CA LEU A 132 8.92 7.00 -0.23
C LEU A 132 9.36 5.54 -0.32
N ASP A 133 10.39 5.15 0.42
CA ASP A 133 10.93 3.79 0.42
C ASP A 133 10.11 2.82 1.29
N GLN A 134 9.17 3.34 2.11
CA GLN A 134 8.37 2.49 2.99
C GLN A 134 7.59 1.44 2.19
N SER A 135 7.94 0.16 2.41
CA SER A 135 7.32 -1.00 1.72
C SER A 135 7.38 -0.93 0.19
N ALA A 136 8.31 -0.16 -0.40
CA ALA A 136 8.42 0.04 -1.84
C ALA A 136 8.60 -1.27 -2.62
N VAL A 137 9.28 -2.24 -2.03
CA VAL A 137 9.46 -3.59 -2.61
C VAL A 137 8.13 -4.26 -2.94
N VAL A 138 7.08 -4.00 -2.15
CA VAL A 138 5.76 -4.64 -2.33
C VAL A 138 4.98 -4.01 -3.48
N TRP A 139 5.02 -2.71 -3.63
CA TRP A 139 4.09 -1.99 -4.51
C TRP A 139 4.75 -1.31 -5.72
N HIS A 140 6.06 -1.04 -5.69
CA HIS A 140 6.74 -0.24 -6.73
C HIS A 140 6.68 -0.88 -8.12
N SER A 141 6.85 -2.19 -8.24
CA SER A 141 6.84 -2.90 -9.53
C SER A 141 5.49 -2.85 -10.25
N SER A 142 4.40 -2.73 -9.49
CA SER A 142 3.02 -2.76 -10.01
C SER A 142 2.41 -1.36 -10.17
N LEU A 143 3.22 -0.29 -10.06
CA LEU A 143 2.74 1.07 -10.21
C LEU A 143 2.35 1.40 -11.65
N SER A 144 1.24 2.15 -11.78
CA SER A 144 0.89 2.81 -13.04
C SER A 144 1.91 3.92 -13.36
N GLN A 145 2.03 4.29 -14.65
CA GLN A 145 2.90 5.37 -15.06
C GLN A 145 2.54 6.71 -14.40
N LYS A 146 1.24 6.96 -14.18
CA LYS A 146 0.76 8.14 -13.43
C LYS A 146 1.36 8.17 -12.02
N ASN A 147 1.23 7.07 -11.28
CA ASN A 147 1.72 6.97 -9.91
C ASN A 147 3.26 7.14 -9.83
N ARG A 148 4.00 6.59 -10.78
CA ARG A 148 5.46 6.80 -10.89
C ARG A 148 5.79 8.27 -11.08
N ASN A 149 5.11 8.93 -12.01
CA ASN A 149 5.31 10.35 -12.28
C ASN A 149 4.99 11.22 -11.05
N ASP A 150 3.97 10.87 -10.27
CA ASP A 150 3.60 11.63 -9.06
C ASP A 150 4.68 11.49 -7.97
N LEU A 151 5.23 10.29 -7.76
CA LEU A 151 6.35 10.07 -6.84
C LEU A 151 7.63 10.80 -7.29
N GLU A 152 7.97 10.73 -8.59
CA GLU A 152 9.10 11.45 -9.15
C GLU A 152 8.96 12.96 -9.00
N ARG A 153 7.75 13.50 -9.18
CA ARG A 153 7.48 14.93 -9.02
C ARG A 153 7.84 15.42 -7.61
N VAL A 154 7.51 14.62 -6.58
CA VAL A 154 7.88 14.95 -5.20
C VAL A 154 9.39 14.92 -5.02
N GLN A 155 10.09 13.90 -5.54
CA GLN A 155 11.55 13.81 -5.47
C GLN A 155 12.22 14.99 -6.20
N LYS A 156 11.80 15.29 -7.42
CA LYS A 156 12.30 16.45 -8.20
C LYS A 156 12.09 17.78 -7.45
N SER A 157 10.94 17.94 -6.77
CA SER A 157 10.66 19.11 -5.94
C SER A 157 11.63 19.24 -4.76
N ALA A 158 11.94 18.11 -4.09
CA ALA A 158 12.89 18.10 -2.98
C ALA A 158 14.31 18.47 -3.43
N VAL A 159 14.77 17.91 -4.55
CA VAL A 159 16.10 18.22 -5.10
C VAL A 159 16.22 19.70 -5.50
N ARG A 160 15.17 20.27 -6.12
CA ARG A 160 15.13 21.71 -6.43
C ARG A 160 15.21 22.58 -5.18
N CYS A 161 14.60 22.15 -4.08
CA CYS A 161 14.68 22.84 -2.80
C CYS A 161 16.09 22.79 -2.23
N ILE A 162 16.77 21.62 -2.27
CA ILE A 162 18.12 21.42 -1.76
C ILE A 162 19.16 22.23 -2.56
N LEU A 163 19.06 22.18 -3.89
CA LEU A 163 20.00 22.85 -4.80
C LEU A 163 19.75 24.36 -4.94
N LYS A 164 18.71 24.92 -4.31
CA LYS A 164 18.37 26.35 -4.30
C LYS A 164 18.43 27.03 -5.67
N LYS A 165 17.78 26.46 -6.68
CA LYS A 165 17.58 27.12 -8.01
C LYS A 165 18.84 27.64 -8.70
N ARG A 166 20.05 27.26 -8.30
CA ARG A 166 21.27 27.81 -8.93
C ARG A 166 21.47 27.42 -10.40
N TYR A 167 20.68 26.47 -10.92
CA TYR A 167 20.85 25.98 -12.28
C TYR A 167 19.50 25.81 -12.98
N LYS A 168 19.11 26.83 -13.74
CA LYS A 168 17.92 26.74 -14.60
C LYS A 168 18.11 25.79 -15.80
N ASN A 169 19.35 25.55 -16.26
CA ASN A 169 19.66 24.87 -17.52
C ASN A 169 20.50 23.60 -17.42
N SER A 170 21.00 23.20 -16.25
CA SER A 170 21.74 21.94 -16.04
C SER A 170 21.04 20.99 -15.06
N ILE A 171 19.78 21.30 -14.73
CA ILE A 171 19.00 20.58 -13.73
C ILE A 171 18.71 19.14 -14.16
N ASP A 172 18.56 18.89 -15.46
CA ASP A 172 18.13 17.55 -15.92
C ASP A 172 19.25 16.48 -15.82
N VAL A 173 20.50 16.85 -16.01
CA VAL A 173 21.61 15.86 -15.97
C VAL A 173 22.02 15.59 -14.52
N SER A 174 22.16 16.63 -13.68
CA SER A 174 22.47 16.46 -12.25
C SER A 174 21.28 15.88 -11.48
N LEU A 175 20.04 16.20 -11.86
CA LEU A 175 18.82 15.62 -11.30
C LEU A 175 18.70 14.14 -11.64
N ASN A 176 18.99 13.73 -12.88
CA ASN A 176 18.96 12.33 -13.25
C ASN A 176 20.07 11.53 -12.56
N CYS A 177 21.27 12.09 -12.42
CA CYS A 177 22.35 11.47 -11.65
C CYS A 177 22.03 11.43 -10.15
N TYR A 178 21.45 12.48 -9.57
CA TYR A 178 21.04 12.50 -8.16
C TYR A 178 19.82 11.62 -7.89
N VAL A 179 18.84 11.62 -8.78
CA VAL A 179 17.66 10.76 -8.70
C VAL A 179 18.03 9.31 -8.94
N SER A 180 18.93 8.99 -9.88
CA SER A 180 19.42 7.62 -10.10
C SER A 180 20.30 7.12 -8.95
N GLN A 181 21.12 7.96 -8.34
CA GLN A 181 21.84 7.61 -7.11
C GLN A 181 20.91 7.48 -5.89
N LEU A 182 19.75 8.15 -5.91
CA LEU A 182 18.71 8.05 -4.90
C LEU A 182 17.69 6.97 -5.22
N CYS A 183 17.56 6.52 -6.47
CA CYS A 183 16.69 5.42 -6.91
C CYS A 183 17.34 4.04 -6.71
N THR A 184 17.98 3.81 -5.58
CA THR A 184 18.50 2.48 -5.21
C THR A 184 17.41 1.42 -5.05
N VAL A 185 16.14 1.79 -5.09
CA VAL A 185 15.02 0.82 -5.11
C VAL A 185 15.01 0.01 -6.41
N GLU A 186 15.38 0.60 -7.56
CA GLU A 186 15.53 -0.14 -8.81
C GLU A 186 16.72 -1.12 -8.76
N ASN A 187 17.79 -0.74 -8.08
CA ASN A 187 18.96 -1.61 -7.88
C ASN A 187 18.68 -2.73 -6.86
N TYR A 188 17.81 -2.51 -5.86
CA TYR A 188 17.38 -3.57 -4.94
C TYR A 188 16.45 -4.58 -5.62
N ALA A 189 15.55 -4.12 -6.48
CA ALA A 189 14.65 -5.00 -7.23
C ALA A 189 15.38 -5.82 -8.31
N SER A 190 16.48 -5.33 -8.85
CA SER A 190 17.33 -6.08 -9.80
C SER A 190 18.27 -7.08 -9.08
N SER A 191 18.71 -6.76 -7.87
CA SER A 191 19.56 -7.64 -7.05
C SER A 191 18.82 -8.86 -6.47
N ILE A 192 17.47 -8.83 -6.40
CA ILE A 192 16.68 -9.97 -5.92
C ILE A 192 16.32 -10.94 -7.08
N LYS A 193 16.54 -10.52 -8.35
CA LYS A 193 16.25 -11.34 -9.54
C LYS A 193 17.48 -12.06 -10.10
N SER A 194 18.64 -11.86 -9.54
CA SER A 194 19.88 -12.64 -9.80
C SER A 194 20.11 -13.65 -8.67
#